data_445f50c243f75f7df151ce9eefb7d5dd
#
_entry.id   445f50c243f75f7df151ce9eefb7d5dd
#
_cell.length_a   1.000
_cell.length_b   1.000
_cell.length_c   1.000
_cell.angle_alpha   90.00
_cell.angle_beta   90.00
_cell.angle_gamma   90.00
#
_symmetry.space_group_name_H-M   'P 1'
#
loop_
_entity.id
_entity.type
_entity.pdbx_description
1 polymer ?
#
loop_
_entity_poly.entity_id
_entity_poly.type
_entity_poly.pdbx_seq_one_letter_code
_entity_poly.pdbx_strand_id
1 'polypeptide(L)'
;GVIPARAVATDCAPMDRTCGRPGAAGTERKGMDITELLAFSAKQGASDLHLSAGLPPMIRVDGDVRRINLPPMEHKEVHRLIYDIMNDRQRKDFEEFLETDFSFEVPGVARFRVNAFTQNRGSGAVFRTIPSKVLTLEELGMGQVFRDISLKPRGLVLVTGPTGSGKSTSLAAMIDYINDNKYDHILTIEDPIEFVHESKKCLVNQREVHRDT
;
A
#
# COMPACT_ATOMS: atom_id res chain seq x y z
N GLY A 1 -5.13 20.46 -9.00
CA GLY A 1 -5.99 19.96 -10.05
C GLY A 1 -6.87 18.84 -9.55
N VAL A 2 -8.11 18.71 -10.04
CA VAL A 2 -9.05 17.65 -9.66
C VAL A 2 -9.05 16.61 -10.78
N ILE A 3 -8.87 15.34 -10.44
CA ILE A 3 -8.93 14.21 -11.38
C ILE A 3 -10.37 13.66 -11.37
N PRO A 4 -11.09 13.56 -12.51
CA PRO A 4 -12.44 13.01 -12.52
C PRO A 4 -12.41 11.48 -12.38
N ALA A 5 -13.13 10.95 -11.38
CA ALA A 5 -13.45 9.53 -11.33
C ALA A 5 -14.57 9.24 -12.33
N ARG A 6 -14.25 8.47 -13.38
CA ARG A 6 -15.27 7.96 -14.31
C ARG A 6 -15.98 6.80 -13.62
N ALA A 7 -17.22 7.00 -13.22
CA ALA A 7 -18.08 5.91 -12.81
C ALA A 7 -18.28 4.95 -13.98
N VAL A 8 -18.14 3.65 -13.72
CA VAL A 8 -18.56 2.61 -14.67
C VAL A 8 -20.09 2.62 -14.64
N ALA A 9 -20.69 3.29 -15.61
CA ALA A 9 -22.13 3.24 -15.85
C ALA A 9 -22.42 2.01 -16.71
N THR A 10 -23.15 1.07 -16.15
CA THR A 10 -23.89 0.08 -16.92
C THR A 10 -25.13 0.74 -17.48
N ASP A 11 -25.36 0.56 -18.80
CA ASP A 11 -26.51 1.03 -19.54
C ASP A 11 -27.85 0.75 -18.86
N CYS A 12 -28.70 1.77 -18.79
CA CYS A 12 -30.11 1.64 -18.51
C CYS A 12 -30.92 2.35 -19.59
N ALA A 13 -31.80 1.61 -20.25
CA ALA A 13 -32.79 2.06 -21.22
C ALA A 13 -33.95 2.85 -20.56
N PRO A 14 -34.85 3.52 -21.34
CA PRO A 14 -35.52 4.73 -20.93
C PRO A 14 -36.82 4.57 -20.14
N MET A 15 -37.14 5.66 -19.45
CA MET A 15 -38.24 6.01 -18.56
C MET A 15 -39.64 5.65 -19.03
N ASP A 16 -40.47 5.24 -18.08
CA ASP A 16 -41.89 5.52 -18.05
C ASP A 16 -42.25 6.37 -16.83
N ARG A 17 -43.13 7.38 -17.05
CA ARG A 17 -43.53 8.38 -16.06
C ARG A 17 -44.82 7.95 -15.38
N THR A 18 -44.78 7.65 -14.09
CA THR A 18 -45.98 7.79 -13.25
C THR A 18 -45.63 8.44 -11.92
N CYS A 19 -46.35 9.50 -11.62
CA CYS A 19 -46.24 10.36 -10.47
C CYS A 19 -46.71 9.63 -9.18
N GLY A 20 -45.81 9.44 -8.21
CA GLY A 20 -46.12 8.97 -6.86
C GLY A 20 -45.18 9.63 -5.87
N ARG A 21 -45.71 10.24 -4.79
CA ARG A 21 -45.02 10.96 -3.72
C ARG A 21 -43.86 10.13 -3.13
N PRO A 22 -42.68 10.72 -2.84
CA PRO A 22 -41.58 9.97 -2.24
C PRO A 22 -41.80 9.75 -0.77
N GLY A 23 -42.03 8.47 -0.42
CA GLY A 23 -41.72 7.99 0.91
C GLY A 23 -40.20 7.98 1.07
N ALA A 24 -39.70 8.45 2.21
CA ALA A 24 -38.26 8.42 2.54
C ALA A 24 -37.77 6.97 2.64
N ALA A 25 -37.37 6.40 1.51
CA ALA A 25 -36.56 5.18 1.48
C ALA A 25 -35.11 5.63 1.59
N GLY A 26 -34.49 5.32 2.75
CA GLY A 26 -33.05 5.47 2.92
C GLY A 26 -32.35 4.63 1.85
N THR A 27 -31.77 5.31 0.89
CA THR A 27 -30.84 4.72 -0.05
C THR A 27 -29.63 4.27 0.78
N GLU A 28 -29.54 3.00 1.10
CA GLU A 28 -28.28 2.38 1.55
C GLU A 28 -27.22 2.72 0.50
N ARG A 29 -26.41 3.74 0.80
CA ARG A 29 -25.23 4.03 0.00
C ARG A 29 -24.36 2.80 0.10
N LYS A 30 -24.21 2.08 -1.00
CA LYS A 30 -23.26 0.97 -1.14
C LYS A 30 -21.91 1.53 -0.64
N GLY A 31 -21.50 1.10 0.56
CA GLY A 31 -20.33 1.66 1.23
C GLY A 31 -19.13 1.51 0.30
N MET A 32 -18.39 2.59 0.11
CA MET A 32 -17.15 2.59 -0.65
C MET A 32 -16.21 1.54 -0.07
N ASP A 33 -15.63 0.70 -0.93
CA ASP A 33 -14.67 -0.32 -0.54
C ASP A 33 -13.26 0.27 -0.57
N ILE A 34 -12.48 0.02 0.47
CA ILE A 34 -11.07 0.42 0.54
C ILE A 34 -10.25 -0.19 -0.60
N THR A 35 -10.57 -1.41 -1.00
CA THR A 35 -9.89 -2.12 -2.11
C THR A 35 -10.08 -1.40 -3.43
N GLU A 36 -11.27 -0.84 -3.69
CA GLU A 36 -11.54 -0.04 -4.89
C GLU A 36 -10.73 1.27 -4.91
N LEU A 37 -10.61 1.94 -3.75
CA LEU A 37 -9.79 3.16 -3.61
C LEU A 37 -8.32 2.88 -3.82
N LEU A 38 -7.81 1.79 -3.26
CA LEU A 38 -6.42 1.37 -3.40
C LEU A 38 -6.10 0.94 -4.83
N ALA A 39 -7.00 0.19 -5.47
CA ALA A 39 -6.87 -0.18 -6.88
C ALA A 39 -6.87 1.06 -7.80
N PHE A 40 -7.74 2.03 -7.52
CA PHE A 40 -7.76 3.31 -8.24
C PHE A 40 -6.44 4.07 -8.04
N SER A 41 -5.96 4.18 -6.79
CA SER A 41 -4.69 4.85 -6.46
C SER A 41 -3.51 4.23 -7.21
N ALA A 42 -3.38 2.90 -7.17
CA ALA A 42 -2.34 2.16 -7.88
C ALA A 42 -2.42 2.38 -9.41
N LYS A 43 -3.64 2.37 -9.97
CA LYS A 43 -3.86 2.60 -11.40
C LYS A 43 -3.50 4.02 -11.85
N GLN A 44 -3.60 5.00 -10.96
CA GLN A 44 -3.17 6.38 -11.20
C GLN A 44 -1.65 6.59 -11.02
N GLY A 45 -0.91 5.54 -10.67
CA GLY A 45 0.54 5.64 -10.37
C GLY A 45 0.82 6.46 -9.10
N ALA A 46 -0.14 6.50 -8.17
CA ALA A 46 0.03 7.26 -6.95
C ALA A 46 1.01 6.57 -5.99
N SER A 47 1.88 7.34 -5.37
CA SER A 47 2.77 6.87 -4.31
C SER A 47 2.03 6.65 -2.98
N ASP A 48 1.05 7.51 -2.69
CA ASP A 48 0.29 7.44 -1.45
C ASP A 48 -1.21 7.71 -1.70
N LEU A 49 -2.09 7.00 -0.97
CA LEU A 49 -3.50 7.34 -0.77
C LEU A 49 -3.66 7.86 0.66
N HIS A 50 -4.31 8.99 0.82
CA HIS A 50 -4.60 9.62 2.10
C HIS A 50 -6.11 9.61 2.37
N LEU A 51 -6.51 9.03 3.48
CA LEU A 51 -7.86 9.12 4.03
C LEU A 51 -7.85 9.98 5.29
N SER A 52 -8.77 10.91 5.39
CA SER A 52 -8.88 11.80 6.54
C SER A 52 -10.34 12.19 6.76
N ALA A 53 -10.82 12.02 7.98
CA ALA A 53 -12.16 12.42 8.35
C ALA A 53 -12.43 13.90 8.01
N GLY A 54 -13.58 14.19 7.41
CA GLY A 54 -14.01 15.53 6.98
C GLY A 54 -13.43 15.98 5.63
N LEU A 55 -12.65 15.15 4.94
CA LEU A 55 -12.06 15.46 3.63
C LEU A 55 -12.35 14.38 2.61
N PRO A 56 -12.41 14.73 1.30
CA PRO A 56 -12.38 13.72 0.26
C PRO A 56 -11.08 12.91 0.31
N PRO A 57 -11.07 11.64 -0.13
CA PRO A 57 -9.83 10.91 -0.34
C PRO A 57 -8.86 11.67 -1.24
N MET A 58 -7.58 11.58 -0.95
CA MET A 58 -6.52 12.26 -1.71
C MET A 58 -5.45 11.26 -2.10
N ILE A 59 -4.86 11.46 -3.27
CA ILE A 59 -3.72 10.68 -3.76
C ILE A 59 -2.52 11.58 -3.99
N ARG A 60 -1.32 11.04 -3.77
CA ARG A 60 -0.07 11.70 -4.14
C ARG A 60 0.43 11.14 -5.46
N VAL A 61 0.57 12.00 -6.46
CA VAL A 61 1.10 11.66 -7.79
C VAL A 61 2.21 12.65 -8.12
N ASP A 62 3.38 12.17 -8.47
CA ASP A 62 4.57 12.98 -8.79
C ASP A 62 4.92 14.03 -7.70
N GLY A 63 4.69 13.67 -6.44
CA GLY A 63 4.93 14.54 -5.28
C GLY A 63 3.74 15.43 -4.89
N ASP A 64 2.79 15.68 -5.79
CA ASP A 64 1.62 16.53 -5.57
C ASP A 64 0.46 15.76 -4.93
N VAL A 65 -0.15 16.33 -3.90
CA VAL A 65 -1.37 15.79 -3.30
C VAL A 65 -2.60 16.32 -4.03
N ARG A 66 -3.41 15.43 -4.59
CA ARG A 66 -4.61 15.75 -5.38
C ARG A 66 -5.84 15.10 -4.78
N ARG A 67 -6.96 15.83 -4.75
CA ARG A 67 -8.24 15.29 -4.29
C ARG A 67 -8.86 14.39 -5.34
N ILE A 68 -9.38 13.26 -4.90
CA ILE A 68 -10.26 12.44 -5.74
C ILE A 68 -11.64 13.11 -5.76
N ASN A 69 -12.33 13.05 -6.90
CA ASN A 69 -13.68 13.65 -7.05
C ASN A 69 -14.74 12.76 -6.37
N LEU A 70 -14.67 12.71 -5.05
CA LEU A 70 -15.58 12.00 -4.16
C LEU A 70 -16.03 12.95 -3.04
N PRO A 71 -17.16 12.69 -2.39
CA PRO A 71 -17.61 13.51 -1.26
C PRO A 71 -16.62 13.38 -0.08
N PRO A 72 -16.60 14.39 0.82
CA PRO A 72 -15.88 14.28 2.09
C PRO A 72 -16.37 13.06 2.88
N MET A 73 -15.43 12.32 3.47
CA MET A 73 -15.71 11.12 4.24
C MET A 73 -15.98 11.47 5.70
N GLU A 74 -17.00 10.87 6.28
CA GLU A 74 -17.27 11.01 7.70
C GLU A 74 -16.27 10.19 8.54
N HIS A 75 -16.06 10.59 9.81
CA HIS A 75 -15.18 9.86 10.73
C HIS A 75 -15.52 8.36 10.81
N LYS A 76 -16.81 8.03 10.93
CA LYS A 76 -17.27 6.64 11.02
C LYS A 76 -16.94 5.84 9.77
N GLU A 77 -17.02 6.46 8.61
CA GLU A 77 -16.70 5.83 7.34
C GLU A 77 -15.20 5.55 7.20
N VAL A 78 -14.35 6.55 7.48
CA VAL A 78 -12.89 6.38 7.49
C VAL A 78 -12.47 5.32 8.51
N HIS A 79 -13.02 5.36 9.72
CA HIS A 79 -12.76 4.38 10.77
C HIS A 79 -13.11 2.96 10.31
N ARG A 80 -14.31 2.75 9.73
CA ARG A 80 -14.75 1.46 9.20
C ARG A 80 -13.79 0.93 8.14
N LEU A 81 -13.44 1.75 7.15
CA LEU A 81 -12.53 1.34 6.07
C LEU A 81 -11.15 0.90 6.58
N ILE A 82 -10.64 1.58 7.61
CA ILE A 82 -9.36 1.24 8.24
C ILE A 82 -9.49 -0.06 9.04
N TYR A 83 -10.58 -0.20 9.81
CA TYR A 83 -10.84 -1.38 10.64
C TYR A 83 -11.07 -2.65 9.83
N ASP A 84 -11.69 -2.54 8.65
CA ASP A 84 -11.99 -3.67 7.78
C ASP A 84 -10.71 -4.40 7.29
N ILE A 85 -9.59 -3.69 7.23
CA ILE A 85 -8.29 -4.25 6.80
C ILE A 85 -7.35 -4.63 7.95
N MET A 86 -7.72 -4.32 9.21
CA MET A 86 -6.93 -4.62 10.39
C MET A 86 -7.25 -6.01 10.94
N ASN A 87 -6.21 -6.73 11.38
CA ASN A 87 -6.39 -7.91 12.22
C ASN A 87 -6.68 -7.53 13.69
N ASP A 88 -7.05 -8.51 14.53
CA ASP A 88 -7.47 -8.24 15.91
C ASP A 88 -6.37 -7.60 16.78
N ARG A 89 -5.10 -7.92 16.54
CA ARG A 89 -3.97 -7.31 17.25
C ARG A 89 -3.83 -5.83 16.84
N GLN A 90 -3.84 -5.55 15.55
CA GLN A 90 -3.72 -4.20 15.01
C GLN A 90 -4.88 -3.30 15.46
N ARG A 91 -6.10 -3.86 15.59
CA ARG A 91 -7.26 -3.15 16.15
C ARG A 91 -7.02 -2.76 17.61
N LYS A 92 -6.52 -3.69 18.42
CA LYS A 92 -6.17 -3.40 19.83
C LYS A 92 -5.09 -2.33 19.94
N ASP A 93 -4.03 -2.45 19.16
CA ASP A 93 -2.94 -1.48 19.13
C ASP A 93 -3.47 -0.10 18.73
N PHE A 94 -4.35 -0.04 17.72
CA PHE A 94 -4.96 1.21 17.27
C PHE A 94 -5.90 1.82 18.32
N GLU A 95 -6.65 1.02 19.07
CA GLU A 95 -7.51 1.48 20.16
C GLU A 95 -6.70 1.99 21.37
N GLU A 96 -5.58 1.34 21.67
CA GLU A 96 -4.74 1.66 22.82
C GLU A 96 -3.80 2.85 22.54
N PHE A 97 -3.10 2.82 21.40
CA PHE A 97 -2.07 3.82 21.08
C PHE A 97 -2.56 4.92 20.14
N LEU A 98 -3.76 4.81 19.59
CA LEU A 98 -4.36 5.74 18.63
C LEU A 98 -3.56 5.87 17.33
N GLU A 99 -2.62 4.96 17.10
CA GLU A 99 -1.76 4.85 15.92
C GLU A 99 -1.33 3.40 15.73
N THR A 100 -1.22 2.96 14.47
CA THR A 100 -0.64 1.66 14.12
C THR A 100 -0.06 1.69 12.72
N ASP A 101 1.07 1.00 12.52
CA ASP A 101 1.74 0.86 11.22
C ASP A 101 1.74 -0.63 10.85
N PHE A 102 1.28 -0.97 9.65
CA PHE A 102 1.21 -2.36 9.19
C PHE A 102 1.23 -2.44 7.67
N SER A 103 1.43 -3.64 7.16
CA SER A 103 1.31 -3.91 5.72
C SER A 103 -0.02 -4.57 5.37
N PHE A 104 -0.59 -4.17 4.24
CA PHE A 104 -1.82 -4.72 3.68
C PHE A 104 -1.63 -5.01 2.20
N GLU A 105 -2.05 -6.18 1.76
CA GLU A 105 -1.95 -6.60 0.36
C GLU A 105 -3.33 -6.70 -0.28
N VAL A 106 -3.47 -6.09 -1.45
CA VAL A 106 -4.63 -6.28 -2.32
C VAL A 106 -4.20 -7.20 -3.46
N PRO A 107 -4.70 -8.46 -3.47
CA PRO A 107 -4.32 -9.44 -4.51
C PRO A 107 -4.53 -8.89 -5.92
N GLY A 108 -3.51 -9.03 -6.76
CA GLY A 108 -3.56 -8.56 -8.15
C GLY A 108 -3.45 -7.04 -8.36
N VAL A 109 -3.27 -6.25 -7.30
CA VAL A 109 -3.11 -4.81 -7.35
C VAL A 109 -1.73 -4.38 -6.86
N ALA A 110 -1.52 -4.38 -5.56
CA ALA A 110 -0.26 -4.01 -4.93
C ALA A 110 -0.27 -4.34 -3.44
N ARG A 111 0.92 -4.29 -2.82
CA ARG A 111 1.08 -4.25 -1.37
C ARG A 111 1.17 -2.79 -0.92
N PHE A 112 0.65 -2.51 0.25
CA PHE A 112 0.61 -1.17 0.83
C PHE A 112 1.17 -1.19 2.24
N ARG A 113 2.01 -0.21 2.57
CA ARG A 113 2.31 0.14 3.96
C ARG A 113 1.23 1.10 4.43
N VAL A 114 0.59 0.78 5.54
CA VAL A 114 -0.52 1.55 6.10
C VAL A 114 -0.08 2.12 7.42
N ASN A 115 -0.10 3.45 7.54
CA ASN A 115 -0.05 4.14 8.82
C ASN A 115 -1.45 4.68 9.11
N ALA A 116 -2.11 4.12 10.12
CA ALA A 116 -3.41 4.54 10.60
C ALA A 116 -3.25 5.29 11.91
N PHE A 117 -3.96 6.41 12.06
CA PHE A 117 -3.83 7.30 13.22
C PHE A 117 -5.13 8.01 13.55
N THR A 118 -5.24 8.45 14.79
CA THR A 118 -6.31 9.34 15.26
C THR A 118 -5.82 10.78 15.32
N GLN A 119 -6.57 11.69 14.75
CA GLN A 119 -6.28 13.13 14.73
C GLN A 119 -7.49 13.96 15.19
N ASN A 120 -7.35 15.29 15.25
CA ASN A 120 -8.39 16.22 15.71
C ASN A 120 -9.77 16.00 15.07
N ARG A 121 -9.85 15.67 13.77
CA ARG A 121 -11.12 15.43 13.07
C ARG A 121 -11.62 13.98 13.15
N GLY A 122 -10.86 13.09 13.76
CA GLY A 122 -11.13 11.66 13.85
C GLY A 122 -10.06 10.81 13.15
N SER A 123 -10.43 9.61 12.73
CA SER A 123 -9.49 8.67 12.12
C SER A 123 -8.94 9.18 10.79
N GLY A 124 -7.70 8.84 10.54
CA GLY A 124 -7.01 9.03 9.27
C GLY A 124 -6.10 7.86 8.96
N ALA A 125 -5.74 7.70 7.69
CA ALA A 125 -4.74 6.72 7.28
C ALA A 125 -3.99 7.19 6.04
N VAL A 126 -2.74 6.77 5.94
CA VAL A 126 -1.90 6.92 4.75
C VAL A 126 -1.51 5.53 4.27
N PHE A 127 -1.82 5.27 3.01
CA PHE A 127 -1.48 4.01 2.34
C PHE A 127 -0.38 4.31 1.33
N ARG A 128 0.83 3.86 1.60
CA ARG A 128 1.95 3.95 0.67
C ARG A 128 2.01 2.73 -0.22
N THR A 129 1.96 2.92 -1.53
CA THR A 129 2.10 1.84 -2.50
C THR A 129 3.52 1.28 -2.45
N ILE A 130 3.65 -0.03 -2.24
CA ILE A 130 4.92 -0.76 -2.28
C ILE A 130 5.06 -1.34 -3.68
N PRO A 131 6.18 -1.07 -4.38
CA PRO A 131 6.42 -1.65 -5.70
C PRO A 131 6.39 -3.18 -5.64
N SER A 132 5.59 -3.80 -6.48
CA SER A 132 5.50 -5.27 -6.55
C SER A 132 6.66 -5.92 -7.32
N LYS A 133 7.34 -5.15 -8.18
CA LYS A 133 8.45 -5.65 -9.00
C LYS A 133 9.78 -5.30 -8.35
N VAL A 134 10.57 -6.32 -8.05
CA VAL A 134 12.00 -6.16 -7.73
C VAL A 134 12.74 -5.89 -9.02
N LEU A 135 13.46 -4.76 -9.08
CA LEU A 135 14.32 -4.44 -10.22
C LEU A 135 15.63 -5.20 -10.10
N THR A 136 16.17 -5.63 -11.24
CA THR A 136 17.47 -6.32 -11.28
C THR A 136 18.63 -5.34 -11.12
N LEU A 137 19.83 -5.86 -10.80
CA LEU A 137 21.04 -5.02 -10.72
C LEU A 137 21.35 -4.36 -12.08
N GLU A 138 21.01 -5.00 -13.20
CA GLU A 138 21.13 -4.48 -14.55
C GLU A 138 20.17 -3.32 -14.81
N GLU A 139 18.88 -3.51 -14.49
CA GLU A 139 17.86 -2.46 -14.65
C GLU A 139 18.17 -1.21 -13.82
N LEU A 140 18.82 -1.39 -12.66
CA LEU A 140 19.30 -0.28 -11.81
C LEU A 140 20.63 0.31 -12.26
N GLY A 141 21.28 -0.25 -13.30
CA GLY A 141 22.59 0.21 -13.76
C GLY A 141 23.72 0.01 -12.75
N MET A 142 23.57 -0.94 -11.81
CA MET A 142 24.54 -1.19 -10.76
C MET A 142 25.78 -1.92 -11.31
N GLY A 143 26.95 -1.43 -10.91
CA GLY A 143 28.23 -1.95 -11.38
C GLY A 143 28.56 -3.38 -10.87
N GLN A 144 29.61 -3.97 -11.43
CA GLN A 144 30.04 -5.35 -11.13
C GLN A 144 30.30 -5.60 -9.63
N VAL A 145 30.72 -4.58 -8.90
CA VAL A 145 31.01 -4.66 -7.46
C VAL A 145 29.81 -5.19 -6.64
N PHE A 146 28.58 -4.83 -7.02
CA PHE A 146 27.37 -5.31 -6.33
C PHE A 146 27.14 -6.81 -6.54
N ARG A 147 27.43 -7.33 -7.74
CA ARG A 147 27.38 -8.77 -8.02
C ARG A 147 28.45 -9.53 -7.23
N ASP A 148 29.67 -9.00 -7.23
CA ASP A 148 30.80 -9.62 -6.54
C ASP A 148 30.57 -9.69 -5.02
N ILE A 149 30.03 -8.61 -4.43
CA ILE A 149 29.71 -8.55 -3.00
C ILE A 149 28.56 -9.53 -2.68
N SER A 150 27.52 -9.60 -3.51
CA SER A 150 26.36 -10.48 -3.31
C SER A 150 26.77 -11.96 -3.30
N LEU A 151 27.81 -12.35 -4.04
CA LEU A 151 28.26 -13.74 -4.12
C LEU A 151 29.33 -14.11 -3.07
N LYS A 152 29.78 -13.18 -2.23
CA LYS A 152 30.76 -13.49 -1.16
C LYS A 152 30.17 -14.53 -0.19
N PRO A 153 30.99 -15.52 0.24
CA PRO A 153 30.50 -16.58 1.12
C PRO A 153 30.28 -16.12 2.57
N ARG A 154 30.90 -15.03 2.97
CA ARG A 154 30.82 -14.44 4.32
C ARG A 154 31.30 -13.01 4.35
N GLY A 155 30.88 -12.27 5.36
CA GLY A 155 31.26 -10.88 5.59
C GLY A 155 30.05 -10.06 6.04
N LEU A 156 30.27 -8.78 6.19
CA LEU A 156 29.25 -7.78 6.49
C LEU A 156 29.25 -6.74 5.36
N VAL A 157 28.06 -6.42 4.85
CA VAL A 157 27.85 -5.35 3.89
C VAL A 157 26.91 -4.34 4.49
N LEU A 158 27.31 -3.08 4.54
CA LEU A 158 26.48 -1.98 5.03
C LEU A 158 26.01 -1.11 3.86
N VAL A 159 24.69 -0.94 3.73
CA VAL A 159 24.09 -0.03 2.75
C VAL A 159 23.53 1.17 3.51
N THR A 160 24.14 2.33 3.33
CA THR A 160 23.80 3.56 4.08
C THR A 160 23.42 4.69 3.14
N GLY A 161 22.70 5.68 3.66
CA GLY A 161 22.27 6.85 2.91
C GLY A 161 20.97 7.46 3.44
N PRO A 162 20.58 8.64 3.00
CA PRO A 162 19.33 9.29 3.40
C PRO A 162 18.10 8.52 2.90
N THR A 163 16.93 8.87 3.43
CA THR A 163 15.65 8.33 2.95
C THR A 163 15.48 8.70 1.46
N GLY A 164 14.96 7.75 0.67
CA GLY A 164 14.78 7.93 -0.77
C GLY A 164 16.03 7.74 -1.63
N SER A 165 17.19 7.41 -1.05
CA SER A 165 18.43 7.16 -1.82
C SER A 165 18.51 5.80 -2.52
N GLY A 166 17.46 4.97 -2.43
CA GLY A 166 17.40 3.66 -3.08
C GLY A 166 18.04 2.51 -2.29
N LYS A 167 18.26 2.65 -0.99
CA LYS A 167 18.84 1.57 -0.14
C LYS A 167 18.08 0.26 -0.24
N SER A 168 16.78 0.30 0.05
CA SER A 168 15.89 -0.89 0.03
C SER A 168 15.81 -1.48 -1.38
N THR A 169 15.73 -0.63 -2.41
CA THR A 169 15.73 -1.07 -3.82
C THR A 169 17.03 -1.78 -4.17
N SER A 170 18.18 -1.24 -3.75
CA SER A 170 19.50 -1.84 -3.99
C SER A 170 19.66 -3.18 -3.27
N LEU A 171 19.22 -3.24 -2.00
CA LEU A 171 19.24 -4.50 -1.23
C LEU A 171 18.33 -5.55 -1.84
N ALA A 172 17.11 -5.17 -2.26
CA ALA A 172 16.19 -6.08 -2.93
C ALA A 172 16.80 -6.66 -4.22
N ALA A 173 17.43 -5.81 -5.03
CA ALA A 173 18.12 -6.27 -6.26
C ALA A 173 19.29 -7.21 -5.96
N MET A 174 20.07 -6.97 -4.89
CA MET A 174 21.14 -7.85 -4.46
C MET A 174 20.61 -9.20 -3.95
N ILE A 175 19.53 -9.19 -3.17
CA ILE A 175 18.86 -10.40 -2.67
C ILE A 175 18.32 -11.21 -3.85
N ASP A 176 17.66 -10.56 -4.80
CA ASP A 176 17.16 -11.23 -6.01
C ASP A 176 18.29 -11.86 -6.84
N TYR A 177 19.40 -11.15 -6.97
CA TYR A 177 20.60 -11.67 -7.64
C TYR A 177 21.19 -12.90 -6.93
N ILE A 178 21.23 -12.91 -5.59
CA ILE A 178 21.65 -14.08 -4.80
C ILE A 178 20.69 -15.24 -5.03
N ASN A 179 19.38 -14.98 -5.00
CA ASN A 179 18.31 -15.95 -5.18
C ASN A 179 18.34 -16.63 -6.56
N ASP A 180 18.82 -15.91 -7.58
CA ASP A 180 19.01 -16.46 -8.94
C ASP A 180 20.32 -17.24 -9.11
N ASN A 181 21.35 -17.02 -8.27
CA ASN A 181 22.70 -17.52 -8.51
C ASN A 181 23.24 -18.50 -7.47
N LYS A 182 22.57 -18.64 -6.31
CA LYS A 182 22.97 -19.53 -5.22
C LYS A 182 21.85 -20.50 -4.82
N TYR A 183 22.23 -21.60 -4.16
CA TYR A 183 21.33 -22.55 -3.53
C TYR A 183 21.50 -22.46 -2.02
N ASP A 184 21.02 -21.36 -1.44
CA ASP A 184 21.21 -21.02 -0.03
C ASP A 184 19.87 -20.72 0.64
N HIS A 185 19.89 -20.47 1.95
CA HIS A 185 18.76 -19.98 2.71
C HIS A 185 18.95 -18.48 2.97
N ILE A 186 18.02 -17.65 2.51
CA ILE A 186 18.00 -16.20 2.74
C ILE A 186 16.97 -15.91 3.81
N LEU A 187 17.40 -15.28 4.90
CA LEU A 187 16.51 -14.77 5.93
C LEU A 187 16.59 -13.25 5.97
N THR A 188 15.46 -12.57 5.82
CA THR A 188 15.37 -11.12 6.04
C THR A 188 14.62 -10.80 7.34
N ILE A 189 14.97 -9.68 7.96
CA ILE A 189 14.26 -9.08 9.09
C ILE A 189 14.03 -7.62 8.74
N GLU A 190 12.79 -7.23 8.59
CA GLU A 190 12.40 -5.95 7.99
C GLU A 190 11.34 -5.22 8.84
N ASP A 191 11.28 -3.89 8.72
CA ASP A 191 10.32 -3.06 9.48
C ASP A 191 9.77 -1.91 8.61
N PRO A 192 8.65 -2.19 7.89
CA PRO A 192 8.09 -3.49 7.48
C PRO A 192 8.75 -4.05 6.21
N ILE A 193 8.25 -5.20 5.71
CA ILE A 193 8.68 -5.78 4.41
C ILE A 193 8.29 -4.82 3.27
N GLU A 194 9.31 -4.30 2.56
CA GLU A 194 9.10 -3.39 1.41
C GLU A 194 9.02 -4.13 0.06
N PHE A 195 9.77 -5.21 -0.12
CA PHE A 195 9.76 -6.01 -1.34
C PHE A 195 9.52 -7.48 -1.00
N VAL A 196 8.62 -8.12 -1.73
CA VAL A 196 8.36 -9.57 -1.56
C VAL A 196 9.21 -10.34 -2.55
N HIS A 197 9.98 -11.30 -2.03
CA HIS A 197 10.83 -12.19 -2.82
C HIS A 197 10.23 -13.58 -2.92
N GLU A 198 9.99 -14.04 -4.12
CA GLU A 198 9.67 -15.45 -4.34
C GLU A 198 10.93 -16.31 -4.22
N SER A 199 10.81 -17.51 -3.63
CA SER A 199 11.91 -18.48 -3.61
C SER A 199 12.16 -19.01 -5.02
N LYS A 200 13.37 -18.79 -5.55
CA LYS A 200 13.82 -19.28 -6.85
C LYS A 200 14.78 -20.47 -6.64
N LYS A 201 16.10 -20.20 -6.63
CA LYS A 201 17.11 -21.20 -6.25
C LYS A 201 17.35 -21.24 -4.75
N CYS A 202 17.21 -20.09 -4.07
CA CYS A 202 17.28 -20.01 -2.63
C CYS A 202 15.91 -20.26 -1.99
N LEU A 203 15.91 -20.75 -0.75
CA LEU A 203 14.78 -20.64 0.13
C LEU A 203 14.79 -19.23 0.76
N VAL A 204 13.77 -18.41 0.50
CA VAL A 204 13.67 -17.05 1.04
C VAL A 204 12.60 -17.01 2.13
N ASN A 205 13.01 -16.64 3.33
CA ASN A 205 12.11 -16.38 4.46
C ASN A 205 12.23 -14.91 4.87
N GLN A 206 11.14 -14.17 4.75
CA GLN A 206 11.07 -12.76 5.15
C GLN A 206 10.26 -12.65 6.44
N ARG A 207 10.81 -11.93 7.43
CA ARG A 207 10.17 -11.70 8.73
C ARG A 207 10.02 -10.22 8.99
N GLU A 208 8.85 -9.84 9.48
CA GLU A 208 8.52 -8.48 9.87
C GLU A 208 8.74 -8.30 11.38
N VAL A 209 9.45 -7.25 11.77
CA VAL A 209 9.67 -6.91 13.19
C VAL A 209 8.32 -6.64 13.87
N HIS A 210 8.18 -7.00 15.13
CA HIS A 210 6.97 -6.88 15.95
C HIS A 210 5.76 -7.73 15.48
N ARG A 211 5.83 -8.36 14.31
CA ARG A 211 4.78 -9.24 13.81
C ARG A 211 5.21 -10.70 13.84
N ASP A 212 6.40 -10.98 13.32
CA ASP A 212 6.91 -12.34 13.10
C ASP A 212 8.13 -12.66 13.99
N THR A 213 8.62 -11.67 14.76
CA THR A 213 9.80 -11.79 15.66
C THR A 213 9.43 -11.45 17.08
#